data_f9fb8605ce53c3464f977d63256b9628
#
_entry.id   f9fb8605ce53c3464f977d63256b9628
#
_cell.length_a   1.000
_cell.length_b   1.000
_cell.length_c   1.000
_cell.angle_alpha   90.00
_cell.angle_beta   90.00
_cell.angle_gamma   90.00
#
_symmetry.space_group_name_H-M   'P 1'
#
loop_
_entity.id
_entity.type
_entity.pdbx_description
1 polymer ?
#
loop_
_entity_poly.entity_id
_entity_poly.type
_entity_poly.pdbx_seq_one_letter_code
_entity_poly.pdbx_strand_id
1 'polypeptide(L)'
;TEGFGNDYKTFLLKDLGCSTDKMNKCLCWLNRLLYLAVDREIIRANPIEDVEYEKKNPPKLKHISRNELKRLMATPFEDSNMELARRMFIFSSFCGLAYVDIHRLYPHHIGEAADGRKYIRKKRGKTNVEAFVPLHPVAERILSLYNTTDDTNPVFPLPIRDILWHEMHSIGNALEFEENLSHHQARHTFGTLLISAGISIESIAKMMGHTNITSSQVYAKITDDKISKDMDKLMERRKKISAGEKINSENNKHQITPL
;
A
#
# COMPACT_ATOMS: atom_id res chain seq x y z
N THR A 1 -38.25 -13.68 6.82
CA THR A 1 -38.00 -15.11 7.09
C THR A 1 -36.57 -15.45 6.60
N GLU A 2 -35.95 -16.41 7.24
CA GLU A 2 -34.61 -16.93 6.85
C GLU A 2 -34.58 -17.32 5.35
N GLY A 3 -35.68 -17.82 4.80
CA GLY A 3 -35.84 -18.08 3.38
C GLY A 3 -35.55 -16.85 2.49
N PHE A 4 -36.07 -15.67 2.84
CA PHE A 4 -35.84 -14.45 2.06
C PHE A 4 -34.36 -14.09 1.98
N GLY A 5 -33.62 -14.21 3.07
CA GLY A 5 -32.18 -13.90 3.09
C GLY A 5 -31.37 -14.84 2.21
N ASN A 6 -31.70 -16.12 2.21
CA ASN A 6 -31.05 -17.13 1.36
C ASN A 6 -31.43 -16.95 -0.12
N ASP A 7 -32.70 -16.61 -0.42
CA ASP A 7 -33.13 -16.28 -1.77
C ASP A 7 -32.43 -15.03 -2.30
N TYR A 8 -32.25 -14.02 -1.46
CA TYR A 8 -31.52 -12.81 -1.82
C TYR A 8 -30.03 -13.10 -2.08
N LYS A 9 -29.39 -13.95 -1.27
CA LYS A 9 -28.00 -14.42 -1.55
C LYS A 9 -27.94 -15.10 -2.91
N THR A 10 -28.87 -16.01 -3.20
CA THR A 10 -28.92 -16.75 -4.45
C THR A 10 -29.11 -15.83 -5.64
N PHE A 11 -30.02 -14.88 -5.56
CA PHE A 11 -30.23 -13.84 -6.57
C PHE A 11 -28.97 -13.03 -6.84
N LEU A 12 -28.28 -12.54 -5.79
CA LEU A 12 -27.05 -11.78 -5.95
C LEU A 12 -25.93 -12.59 -6.62
N LEU A 13 -25.77 -13.85 -6.25
CA LEU A 13 -24.70 -14.71 -6.76
C LEU A 13 -25.01 -15.26 -8.16
N LYS A 14 -26.21 -15.78 -8.38
CA LYS A 14 -26.56 -16.49 -9.62
C LYS A 14 -27.12 -15.59 -10.70
N ASP A 15 -28.08 -14.71 -10.34
CA ASP A 15 -28.77 -13.90 -11.34
C ASP A 15 -27.99 -12.62 -11.68
N LEU A 16 -27.38 -11.99 -10.67
CA LEU A 16 -26.57 -10.79 -10.86
C LEU A 16 -25.07 -11.04 -11.02
N GLY A 17 -24.60 -12.28 -10.86
CA GLY A 17 -23.18 -12.62 -10.98
C GLY A 17 -22.26 -11.87 -10.02
N CYS A 18 -22.78 -11.47 -8.87
CA CYS A 18 -21.97 -10.72 -7.88
C CYS A 18 -20.88 -11.61 -7.28
N SER A 19 -19.70 -11.03 -7.03
CA SER A 19 -18.68 -11.70 -6.22
C SER A 19 -19.17 -11.89 -4.78
N THR A 20 -18.65 -12.91 -4.09
CA THR A 20 -18.92 -13.17 -2.66
C THR A 20 -18.73 -11.93 -1.79
N ASP A 21 -17.69 -11.14 -2.05
CA ASP A 21 -17.43 -9.90 -1.28
C ASP A 21 -18.51 -8.84 -1.52
N LYS A 22 -19.00 -8.70 -2.76
CA LYS A 22 -20.10 -7.78 -3.09
C LYS A 22 -21.41 -8.26 -2.48
N MET A 23 -21.71 -9.53 -2.58
CA MET A 23 -22.89 -10.15 -1.97
C MET A 23 -22.90 -9.94 -0.44
N ASN A 24 -21.80 -10.25 0.25
CA ASN A 24 -21.68 -10.01 1.69
C ASN A 24 -21.86 -8.53 2.07
N LYS A 25 -21.38 -7.59 1.25
CA LYS A 25 -21.61 -6.16 1.47
C LYS A 25 -23.08 -5.80 1.32
N CYS A 26 -23.78 -6.33 0.32
CA CYS A 26 -25.22 -6.11 0.13
C CYS A 26 -26.01 -6.66 1.32
N LEU A 27 -25.70 -7.88 1.79
CA LEU A 27 -26.30 -8.45 2.99
C LEU A 27 -26.04 -7.59 4.23
N CYS A 28 -24.85 -7.11 4.42
CA CYS A 28 -24.50 -6.21 5.54
C CYS A 28 -25.33 -4.92 5.52
N TRP A 29 -25.51 -4.29 4.35
CA TRP A 29 -26.34 -3.12 4.20
C TRP A 29 -27.81 -3.41 4.46
N LEU A 30 -28.34 -4.50 3.92
CA LEU A 30 -29.72 -4.93 4.14
C LEU A 30 -29.97 -5.20 5.63
N ASN A 31 -29.08 -5.95 6.28
CA ASN A 31 -29.14 -6.25 7.70
C ASN A 31 -29.18 -4.97 8.55
N ARG A 32 -28.33 -4.00 8.23
CA ARG A 32 -28.30 -2.70 8.90
C ARG A 32 -29.60 -1.91 8.73
N LEU A 33 -30.20 -1.93 7.53
CA LEU A 33 -31.48 -1.27 7.27
C LEU A 33 -32.62 -1.95 8.05
N LEU A 34 -32.62 -3.27 8.13
CA LEU A 34 -33.63 -4.02 8.87
C LEU A 34 -33.52 -3.80 10.38
N TYR A 35 -32.32 -3.73 10.94
CA TYR A 35 -32.15 -3.32 12.35
C TYR A 35 -32.66 -1.89 12.60
N LEU A 36 -32.38 -0.95 11.68
CA LEU A 36 -32.94 0.39 11.79
C LEU A 36 -34.51 0.39 11.75
N ALA A 37 -35.10 -0.51 10.97
CA ALA A 37 -36.55 -0.68 10.94
C ALA A 37 -37.10 -1.29 12.24
N VAL A 38 -36.36 -2.19 12.91
CA VAL A 38 -36.68 -2.69 14.25
C VAL A 38 -36.59 -1.57 15.29
N ASP A 39 -35.50 -0.79 15.28
CA ASP A 39 -35.28 0.34 16.19
C ASP A 39 -36.39 1.42 16.08
N ARG A 40 -36.99 1.53 14.89
CA ARG A 40 -38.08 2.46 14.61
C ARG A 40 -39.48 1.82 14.78
N GLU A 41 -39.55 0.61 15.31
CA GLU A 41 -40.79 -0.15 15.53
C GLU A 41 -41.63 -0.40 14.27
N ILE A 42 -41.01 -0.33 13.07
CA ILE A 42 -41.66 -0.63 11.78
C ILE A 42 -41.84 -2.14 11.62
N ILE A 43 -40.88 -2.92 12.09
CA ILE A 43 -40.91 -4.39 12.11
C ILE A 43 -40.55 -4.88 13.51
N ARG A 44 -41.07 -6.04 13.91
CA ARG A 44 -40.87 -6.59 15.26
C ARG A 44 -39.47 -7.22 15.46
N ALA A 45 -38.91 -7.82 14.43
CA ALA A 45 -37.63 -8.48 14.48
C ALA A 45 -36.98 -8.43 13.10
N ASN A 46 -35.63 -8.56 13.05
CA ASN A 46 -34.89 -8.62 11.81
C ASN A 46 -35.06 -10.01 11.14
N PRO A 47 -35.69 -10.11 9.96
CA PRO A 47 -35.98 -11.40 9.33
C PRO A 47 -34.78 -12.12 8.73
N ILE A 48 -33.59 -11.49 8.72
CA ILE A 48 -32.35 -12.07 8.17
C ILE A 48 -31.21 -12.07 9.20
N GLU A 49 -31.52 -11.96 10.48
CA GLU A 49 -30.52 -11.92 11.56
C GLU A 49 -29.61 -13.15 11.55
N ASP A 50 -30.18 -14.32 11.30
CA ASP A 50 -29.48 -15.61 11.32
C ASP A 50 -28.84 -16.00 9.96
N VAL A 51 -28.91 -15.11 8.96
CA VAL A 51 -28.33 -15.39 7.63
C VAL A 51 -26.82 -15.29 7.68
N GLU A 52 -26.12 -16.41 7.55
CA GLU A 52 -24.68 -16.47 7.56
C GLU A 52 -24.04 -15.80 6.34
N TYR A 53 -22.93 -15.09 6.58
CA TYR A 53 -22.07 -14.54 5.53
C TYR A 53 -21.17 -15.63 4.95
N GLU A 54 -21.00 -15.61 3.64
CA GLU A 54 -20.06 -16.51 2.98
C GLU A 54 -18.60 -16.20 3.35
N LYS A 55 -17.79 -17.24 3.47
CA LYS A 55 -16.35 -17.08 3.71
C LYS A 55 -15.69 -16.29 2.58
N LYS A 56 -15.01 -15.21 2.94
CA LYS A 56 -14.25 -14.41 1.99
C LYS A 56 -12.96 -15.13 1.63
N ASN A 57 -12.69 -15.21 0.33
CA ASN A 57 -11.33 -15.53 -0.08
C ASN A 57 -10.36 -14.41 0.38
N PRO A 58 -9.19 -14.76 0.90
CA PRO A 58 -8.20 -13.75 1.26
C PRO A 58 -7.89 -12.89 0.03
N PRO A 59 -7.91 -11.55 0.16
CA PRO A 59 -7.65 -10.67 -0.98
C PRO A 59 -6.24 -10.93 -1.51
N LYS A 60 -6.14 -11.21 -2.81
CA LYS A 60 -4.86 -11.31 -3.50
C LYS A 60 -4.22 -9.93 -3.52
N LEU A 61 -3.06 -9.77 -2.90
CA LEU A 61 -2.34 -8.51 -2.89
C LEU A 61 -1.74 -8.26 -4.27
N LYS A 62 -2.35 -7.35 -5.02
CA LYS A 62 -1.85 -6.95 -6.35
C LYS A 62 -0.77 -5.89 -6.19
N HIS A 63 0.43 -6.19 -6.64
CA HIS A 63 1.57 -5.26 -6.71
C HIS A 63 2.41 -5.63 -7.92
N ILE A 64 3.22 -4.71 -8.42
CA ILE A 64 4.16 -5.02 -9.50
C ILE A 64 5.52 -5.46 -8.92
N SER A 65 6.19 -6.31 -9.66
CA SER A 65 7.53 -6.77 -9.33
C SER A 65 8.58 -5.65 -9.48
N ARG A 66 9.77 -5.86 -8.91
CA ARG A 66 10.89 -4.92 -9.09
C ARG A 66 11.31 -4.78 -10.56
N ASN A 67 11.20 -5.84 -11.33
CA ASN A 67 11.55 -5.81 -12.76
C ASN A 67 10.53 -5.03 -13.57
N GLU A 68 9.23 -5.22 -13.31
CA GLU A 68 8.17 -4.45 -13.93
C GLU A 68 8.28 -2.96 -13.56
N LEU A 69 8.57 -2.64 -12.29
CA LEU A 69 8.79 -1.25 -11.88
C LEU A 69 10.00 -0.63 -12.60
N LYS A 70 11.09 -1.37 -12.77
CA LYS A 70 12.26 -0.89 -13.54
C LYS A 70 11.90 -0.66 -15.01
N ARG A 71 11.15 -1.57 -15.64
CA ARG A 71 10.66 -1.40 -17.02
C ARG A 71 9.79 -0.15 -17.14
N LEU A 72 8.84 0.03 -16.23
CA LEU A 72 7.99 1.21 -16.18
C LEU A 72 8.81 2.50 -16.03
N MET A 73 9.85 2.49 -15.18
CA MET A 73 10.74 3.65 -15.00
C MET A 73 11.57 3.96 -16.24
N ALA A 74 11.97 2.94 -16.99
CA ALA A 74 12.83 3.07 -18.16
C ALA A 74 12.08 3.44 -19.44
N THR A 75 10.75 3.34 -19.48
CA THR A 75 9.93 3.54 -20.68
C THR A 75 9.08 4.82 -20.55
N PRO A 76 9.54 5.98 -21.04
CA PRO A 76 8.69 7.18 -21.12
C PRO A 76 7.66 7.04 -22.24
N PHE A 77 6.57 7.79 -22.15
CA PHE A 77 5.52 7.84 -23.15
C PHE A 77 5.43 9.23 -23.76
N GLU A 78 5.13 9.31 -25.07
CA GLU A 78 4.96 10.57 -25.78
C GLU A 78 3.63 11.27 -25.42
N ASP A 79 2.58 10.46 -25.19
CA ASP A 79 1.30 10.99 -24.72
C ASP A 79 1.42 11.59 -23.31
N SER A 80 0.98 12.82 -23.16
CA SER A 80 1.15 13.58 -21.92
C SER A 80 0.35 12.99 -20.74
N ASN A 81 -0.83 12.41 -20.99
CA ASN A 81 -1.66 11.80 -19.95
C ASN A 81 -1.10 10.45 -19.52
N MET A 82 -0.62 9.64 -20.49
CA MET A 82 0.08 8.40 -20.17
C MET A 82 1.37 8.66 -19.39
N GLU A 83 2.17 9.65 -19.80
CA GLU A 83 3.40 10.00 -19.09
C GLU A 83 3.11 10.52 -17.67
N LEU A 84 2.07 11.33 -17.50
CA LEU A 84 1.62 11.77 -16.17
C LEU A 84 1.17 10.57 -15.33
N ALA A 85 0.37 9.66 -15.88
CA ALA A 85 -0.09 8.45 -15.20
C ALA A 85 1.10 7.56 -14.79
N ARG A 86 2.09 7.40 -15.67
CA ARG A 86 3.33 6.68 -15.39
C ARG A 86 4.09 7.30 -14.22
N ARG A 87 4.32 8.61 -14.26
CA ARG A 87 5.01 9.34 -13.18
C ARG A 87 4.25 9.23 -11.86
N MET A 88 2.93 9.30 -11.89
CA MET A 88 2.10 9.16 -10.69
C MET A 88 2.15 7.75 -10.11
N PHE A 89 2.15 6.72 -10.97
CA PHE A 89 2.33 5.34 -10.51
C PHE A 89 3.70 5.16 -9.84
N ILE A 90 4.78 5.62 -10.49
CA ILE A 90 6.14 5.56 -9.94
C ILE A 90 6.21 6.35 -8.62
N PHE A 91 5.72 7.58 -8.60
CA PHE A 91 5.69 8.40 -7.38
C PHE A 91 4.97 7.71 -6.22
N SER A 92 3.77 7.16 -6.46
CA SER A 92 3.01 6.40 -5.46
C SER A 92 3.77 5.14 -5.00
N SER A 93 4.52 4.49 -5.89
CA SER A 93 5.33 3.31 -5.56
C SER A 93 6.55 3.63 -4.68
N PHE A 94 6.95 4.90 -4.59
CA PHE A 94 8.06 5.37 -3.74
C PHE A 94 7.65 6.25 -2.56
N CYS A 95 6.38 6.67 -2.47
CA CYS A 95 5.87 7.42 -1.32
C CYS A 95 4.67 6.77 -0.62
N GLY A 96 4.03 5.80 -1.25
CA GLY A 96 2.88 5.08 -0.68
C GLY A 96 1.60 5.89 -0.55
N LEU A 97 1.52 7.11 -1.06
CA LEU A 97 0.31 7.94 -1.01
C LEU A 97 -0.80 7.36 -1.90
N ALA A 98 -2.03 7.44 -1.44
CA ALA A 98 -3.19 7.09 -2.25
C ALA A 98 -3.50 8.20 -3.27
N TYR A 99 -4.23 7.87 -4.36
CA TYR A 99 -4.60 8.83 -5.39
C TYR A 99 -5.19 10.13 -4.81
N VAL A 100 -6.16 10.01 -3.91
CA VAL A 100 -6.81 11.18 -3.30
C VAL A 100 -5.84 12.07 -2.51
N ASP A 101 -4.81 11.48 -1.92
CA ASP A 101 -3.81 12.19 -1.15
C ASP A 101 -2.77 12.86 -2.07
N ILE A 102 -2.44 12.24 -3.21
CA ILE A 102 -1.60 12.83 -4.27
C ILE A 102 -2.34 13.96 -4.98
N HIS A 103 -3.61 13.76 -5.34
CA HIS A 103 -4.45 14.79 -5.98
C HIS A 103 -4.58 16.05 -5.12
N ARG A 104 -4.52 15.91 -3.79
CA ARG A 104 -4.57 16.99 -2.82
C ARG A 104 -3.21 17.25 -2.15
N LEU A 105 -2.12 16.97 -2.86
CA LEU A 105 -0.78 17.30 -2.38
C LEU A 105 -0.44 18.72 -2.77
N TYR A 106 -0.15 19.56 -1.80
CA TYR A 106 0.24 20.95 -1.96
C TYR A 106 1.69 21.14 -1.49
N PRO A 107 2.41 22.18 -1.96
CA PRO A 107 3.79 22.46 -1.55
C PRO A 107 4.00 22.50 -0.05
N HIS A 108 3.11 23.07 0.74
CA HIS A 108 3.21 23.12 2.21
C HIS A 108 3.19 21.74 2.90
N HIS A 109 2.82 20.67 2.20
CA HIS A 109 2.95 19.31 2.73
C HIS A 109 4.37 18.74 2.59
N ILE A 110 5.23 19.42 1.82
CA ILE A 110 6.61 18.99 1.57
C ILE A 110 7.51 19.79 2.49
N GLY A 111 8.23 19.10 3.37
CA GLY A 111 9.19 19.71 4.27
C GLY A 111 10.59 19.20 4.01
N GLU A 112 11.56 19.87 4.63
CA GLU A 112 12.95 19.47 4.63
C GLU A 112 13.44 19.33 6.08
N ALA A 113 14.13 18.25 6.37
CA ALA A 113 14.71 17.98 7.68
C ALA A 113 16.07 18.72 7.81
N ALA A 114 16.58 18.83 9.03
CA ALA A 114 17.85 19.52 9.31
C ALA A 114 19.07 18.93 8.55
N ASP A 115 18.98 17.68 8.11
CA ASP A 115 19.98 16.99 7.31
C ASP A 115 19.78 17.12 5.79
N GLY A 116 18.85 17.99 5.33
CA GLY A 116 18.54 18.24 3.93
C GLY A 116 17.62 17.20 3.29
N ARG A 117 17.20 16.16 4.01
CA ARG A 117 16.27 15.15 3.46
C ARG A 117 14.85 15.71 3.40
N LYS A 118 14.25 15.61 2.21
CA LYS A 118 12.85 16.00 2.01
C LYS A 118 11.90 14.92 2.52
N TYR A 119 10.75 15.35 2.97
CA TYR A 119 9.68 14.47 3.42
C TYR A 119 8.31 15.03 3.05
N ILE A 120 7.31 14.16 3.00
CA ILE A 120 5.90 14.55 2.93
C ILE A 120 5.27 14.31 4.30
N ARG A 121 4.56 15.33 4.79
CA ARG A 121 3.74 15.24 6.01
C ARG A 121 2.33 15.68 5.67
N LYS A 122 1.38 14.74 5.70
CA LYS A 122 0.01 14.99 5.28
C LYS A 122 -0.98 14.12 6.04
N LYS A 123 -2.08 14.71 6.48
CA LYS A 123 -3.24 13.94 6.96
C LYS A 123 -3.95 13.29 5.78
N ARG A 124 -4.23 11.99 5.90
CA ARG A 124 -4.94 11.24 4.87
C ARG A 124 -6.40 11.63 4.78
N GLY A 125 -6.90 11.84 3.56
CA GLY A 125 -8.28 12.24 3.33
C GLY A 125 -9.32 11.20 3.81
N LYS A 126 -8.97 9.89 3.82
CA LYS A 126 -9.89 8.82 4.24
C LYS A 126 -9.92 8.58 5.74
N THR A 127 -8.80 8.70 6.42
CA THR A 127 -8.62 8.23 7.82
C THR A 127 -8.30 9.35 8.79
N ASN A 128 -8.00 10.54 8.30
CA ASN A 128 -7.50 11.69 9.05
C ASN A 128 -6.22 11.40 9.87
N VAL A 129 -5.54 10.29 9.60
CA VAL A 129 -4.26 9.92 10.22
C VAL A 129 -3.14 10.60 9.48
N GLU A 130 -2.18 11.16 10.21
CA GLU A 130 -0.98 11.75 9.63
C GLU A 130 -0.08 10.67 9.04
N ALA A 131 0.26 10.83 7.77
CA ALA A 131 1.31 10.10 7.08
C ALA A 131 2.59 10.94 7.09
N PHE A 132 3.71 10.34 7.46
CA PHE A 132 5.03 10.94 7.40
C PHE A 132 5.93 10.05 6.52
N VAL A 133 6.33 10.56 5.38
CA VAL A 133 7.07 9.81 4.37
C VAL A 133 8.38 10.53 4.03
N PRO A 134 9.53 10.06 4.50
CA PRO A 134 10.83 10.48 3.96
C PRO A 134 10.87 10.16 2.47
N LEU A 135 11.29 11.11 1.64
CA LEU A 135 11.27 10.94 0.21
C LEU A 135 12.48 10.14 -0.29
N HIS A 136 12.18 9.20 -1.16
CA HIS A 136 13.21 8.51 -1.94
C HIS A 136 13.66 9.42 -3.09
N PRO A 137 14.95 9.41 -3.52
CA PRO A 137 15.45 10.27 -4.60
C PRO A 137 14.64 10.20 -5.90
N VAL A 138 14.06 9.05 -6.23
CA VAL A 138 13.15 8.91 -7.38
C VAL A 138 11.88 9.76 -7.21
N ALA A 139 11.30 9.77 -6.02
CA ALA A 139 10.11 10.58 -5.73
C ALA A 139 10.46 12.08 -5.73
N GLU A 140 11.61 12.47 -5.19
CA GLU A 140 12.10 13.86 -5.23
C GLU A 140 12.31 14.35 -6.66
N ARG A 141 12.91 13.52 -7.52
CA ARG A 141 13.11 13.84 -8.93
C ARG A 141 11.78 14.04 -9.67
N ILE A 142 10.77 13.24 -9.35
CA ILE A 142 9.44 13.46 -9.94
C ILE A 142 8.83 14.76 -9.41
N LEU A 143 8.90 15.03 -8.11
CA LEU A 143 8.41 16.28 -7.52
C LEU A 143 9.03 17.52 -8.17
N SER A 144 10.33 17.49 -8.45
CA SER A 144 11.04 18.63 -9.06
C SER A 144 10.56 19.01 -10.47
N LEU A 145 9.77 18.16 -11.11
CA LEU A 145 9.16 18.42 -12.42
C LEU A 145 7.84 19.20 -12.32
N TYR A 146 7.33 19.43 -11.11
CA TYR A 146 6.00 19.96 -10.88
C TYR A 146 6.03 21.15 -9.90
N ASN A 147 4.84 21.67 -9.55
CA ASN A 147 4.73 22.78 -8.62
C ASN A 147 5.15 22.39 -7.19
N THR A 148 6.19 23.04 -6.68
CA THR A 148 6.69 22.83 -5.30
C THR A 148 6.75 24.13 -4.47
N THR A 149 6.25 25.25 -5.01
CA THR A 149 6.40 26.59 -4.41
C THR A 149 5.10 27.37 -4.27
N ASP A 150 4.14 27.17 -5.17
CA ASP A 150 2.85 27.87 -5.17
C ASP A 150 1.79 27.05 -4.44
N ASP A 151 1.47 27.44 -3.22
CA ASP A 151 0.46 26.78 -2.37
C ASP A 151 -0.99 27.00 -2.80
N THR A 152 -1.24 27.84 -3.80
CA THR A 152 -2.60 28.04 -4.34
C THR A 152 -3.02 26.88 -5.24
N ASN A 153 -2.04 26.14 -5.78
CA ASN A 153 -2.25 25.02 -6.68
C ASN A 153 -1.66 23.73 -6.12
N PRO A 154 -2.28 22.56 -6.41
CA PRO A 154 -1.68 21.28 -6.04
C PRO A 154 -0.35 21.06 -6.76
N VAL A 155 0.49 20.21 -6.19
CA VAL A 155 1.79 19.85 -6.78
C VAL A 155 1.62 19.23 -8.18
N PHE A 156 0.65 18.33 -8.34
CA PHE A 156 0.43 17.63 -9.59
C PHE A 156 -0.86 18.06 -10.27
N PRO A 157 -0.84 18.42 -11.58
CA PRO A 157 -2.03 18.78 -12.35
C PRO A 157 -2.78 17.50 -12.77
N LEU A 158 -3.30 16.75 -11.81
CA LEU A 158 -3.96 15.47 -12.09
C LEU A 158 -5.35 15.68 -12.71
N PRO A 159 -5.68 14.99 -13.81
CA PRO A 159 -7.02 14.94 -14.36
C PRO A 159 -7.96 14.18 -13.42
N ILE A 160 -9.22 14.11 -13.78
CA ILE A 160 -10.19 13.27 -13.08
C ILE A 160 -9.72 11.81 -13.04
N ARG A 161 -10.10 11.11 -11.96
CA ARG A 161 -9.63 9.76 -11.66
C ARG A 161 -9.79 8.76 -12.81
N ASP A 162 -10.88 8.85 -13.56
CA ASP A 162 -11.21 7.89 -14.60
C ASP A 162 -10.26 7.99 -15.80
N ILE A 163 -9.84 9.20 -16.17
CA ILE A 163 -8.82 9.41 -17.21
C ILE A 163 -7.52 8.75 -16.77
N LEU A 164 -7.04 9.07 -15.56
CA LEU A 164 -5.79 8.51 -15.07
C LEU A 164 -5.83 6.98 -14.93
N TRP A 165 -7.00 6.43 -14.55
CA TRP A 165 -7.21 4.99 -14.48
C TRP A 165 -7.12 4.35 -15.87
N HIS A 166 -7.73 4.97 -16.89
CA HIS A 166 -7.66 4.49 -18.27
C HIS A 166 -6.22 4.47 -18.78
N GLU A 167 -5.47 5.55 -18.55
CA GLU A 167 -4.08 5.63 -18.97
C GLU A 167 -3.17 4.60 -18.27
N MET A 168 -3.41 4.33 -17.00
CA MET A 168 -2.70 3.25 -16.30
C MET A 168 -2.94 1.87 -16.92
N HIS A 169 -4.18 1.60 -17.38
CA HIS A 169 -4.48 0.36 -18.10
C HIS A 169 -3.77 0.32 -19.45
N SER A 170 -3.78 1.41 -20.19
CA SER A 170 -3.07 1.53 -21.48
C SER A 170 -1.56 1.29 -21.31
N ILE A 171 -0.95 1.83 -20.26
CA ILE A 171 0.46 1.57 -19.91
C ILE A 171 0.70 0.09 -19.60
N GLY A 172 -0.17 -0.55 -18.80
CA GLY A 172 -0.07 -1.97 -18.49
C GLY A 172 -0.09 -2.85 -19.74
N ASN A 173 -1.00 -2.54 -20.66
CA ASN A 173 -1.09 -3.23 -21.95
C ASN A 173 0.15 -2.98 -22.83
N ALA A 174 0.60 -1.74 -22.95
CA ALA A 174 1.78 -1.37 -23.74
C ALA A 174 3.08 -2.04 -23.23
N LEU A 175 3.16 -2.29 -21.93
CA LEU A 175 4.29 -2.97 -21.30
C LEU A 175 4.04 -4.46 -21.08
N GLU A 176 2.94 -5.00 -21.57
CA GLU A 176 2.60 -6.44 -21.44
C GLU A 176 2.68 -6.93 -19.99
N PHE A 177 2.11 -6.18 -19.05
CA PHE A 177 2.02 -6.61 -17.66
C PHE A 177 0.84 -7.58 -17.50
N GLU A 178 1.03 -8.63 -16.71
CA GLU A 178 -0.02 -9.63 -16.44
C GLU A 178 -1.27 -9.02 -15.79
N GLU A 179 -1.07 -7.99 -14.98
CA GLU A 179 -2.14 -7.33 -14.24
C GLU A 179 -2.25 -5.86 -14.67
N ASN A 180 -3.48 -5.42 -14.85
CA ASN A 180 -3.76 -4.01 -15.12
C ASN A 180 -3.25 -3.11 -14.02
N LEU A 181 -2.55 -2.03 -14.40
CA LEU A 181 -2.03 -1.07 -13.44
C LEU A 181 -3.14 -0.26 -12.76
N SER A 182 -2.95 0.04 -11.50
CA SER A 182 -3.84 0.91 -10.72
C SER A 182 -3.07 1.65 -9.62
N HIS A 183 -3.58 2.79 -9.20
CA HIS A 183 -2.99 3.54 -8.09
C HIS A 183 -2.89 2.75 -6.79
N HIS A 184 -3.86 1.88 -6.55
CA HIS A 184 -3.85 1.04 -5.35
C HIS A 184 -2.72 0.02 -5.37
N GLN A 185 -2.46 -0.51 -6.55
CA GLN A 185 -1.35 -1.43 -6.81
C GLN A 185 0.02 -0.73 -6.63
N ALA A 186 0.17 0.52 -7.08
CA ALA A 186 1.36 1.32 -6.82
C ALA A 186 1.64 1.47 -5.31
N ARG A 187 0.60 1.77 -4.53
CA ARG A 187 0.70 1.85 -3.09
C ARG A 187 1.03 0.51 -2.43
N HIS A 188 0.49 -0.60 -2.95
CA HIS A 188 0.89 -1.93 -2.50
C HIS A 188 2.35 -2.26 -2.84
N THR A 189 2.81 -1.83 -4.01
CA THR A 189 4.21 -1.95 -4.42
C THR A 189 5.13 -1.24 -3.41
N PHE A 190 4.79 -0.03 -2.96
CA PHE A 190 5.54 0.65 -1.89
C PHE A 190 5.65 -0.19 -0.63
N GLY A 191 4.53 -0.70 -0.10
CA GLY A 191 4.54 -1.55 1.09
C GLY A 191 5.38 -2.82 0.92
N THR A 192 5.28 -3.46 -0.24
CA THR A 192 6.06 -4.67 -0.57
C THR A 192 7.55 -4.38 -0.71
N LEU A 193 7.93 -3.26 -1.32
CA LEU A 193 9.33 -2.82 -1.44
C LEU A 193 9.94 -2.57 -0.07
N LEU A 194 9.24 -1.87 0.81
CA LEU A 194 9.73 -1.54 2.15
C LEU A 194 9.87 -2.77 3.03
N ILE A 195 8.87 -3.67 3.04
CA ILE A 195 8.96 -4.91 3.83
C ILE A 195 10.09 -5.81 3.31
N SER A 196 10.32 -5.85 1.99
CA SER A 196 11.43 -6.58 1.38
C SER A 196 12.80 -5.96 1.71
N ALA A 197 12.84 -4.65 1.99
CA ALA A 197 14.03 -3.94 2.44
C ALA A 197 14.28 -4.07 3.95
N GLY A 198 13.40 -4.75 4.69
CA GLY A 198 13.56 -4.96 6.13
C GLY A 198 12.99 -3.84 7.01
N ILE A 199 12.22 -2.92 6.43
CA ILE A 199 11.52 -1.88 7.22
C ILE A 199 10.41 -2.54 8.04
N SER A 200 10.27 -2.10 9.30
CA SER A 200 9.25 -2.64 10.21
C SER A 200 7.84 -2.30 9.73
N ILE A 201 6.89 -3.17 10.06
CA ILE A 201 5.49 -3.01 9.66
C ILE A 201 4.85 -1.78 10.30
N GLU A 202 5.30 -1.41 11.51
CA GLU A 202 4.87 -0.23 12.24
C GLU A 202 5.29 1.04 11.49
N SER A 203 6.55 1.09 11.03
CA SER A 203 7.07 2.20 10.23
C SER A 203 6.32 2.32 8.90
N ILE A 204 6.05 1.19 8.24
CA ILE A 204 5.25 1.16 6.99
C ILE A 204 3.84 1.67 7.26
N ALA A 205 3.18 1.23 8.33
CA ALA A 205 1.84 1.68 8.72
C ALA A 205 1.81 3.21 8.95
N LYS A 206 2.81 3.75 9.62
CA LYS A 206 2.93 5.21 9.87
C LYS A 206 3.18 5.98 8.58
N MET A 207 4.09 5.53 7.72
CA MET A 207 4.33 6.15 6.41
C MET A 207 3.07 6.14 5.54
N MET A 208 2.33 5.05 5.55
CA MET A 208 1.09 4.91 4.78
C MET A 208 -0.14 5.56 5.46
N GLY A 209 -0.03 6.08 6.69
CA GLY A 209 -1.15 6.66 7.44
C GLY A 209 -2.29 5.66 7.68
N HIS A 210 -1.96 4.44 8.06
CA HIS A 210 -2.95 3.44 8.45
C HIS A 210 -3.39 3.66 9.89
N THR A 211 -4.70 3.59 10.15
CA THR A 211 -5.28 3.67 11.50
C THR A 211 -4.97 2.44 12.34
N ASN A 212 -4.79 1.28 11.68
CA ASN A 212 -4.51 0.01 12.31
C ASN A 212 -3.39 -0.70 11.55
N ILE A 213 -2.48 -1.30 12.30
CA ILE A 213 -1.36 -2.10 11.78
C ILE A 213 -1.84 -3.31 10.96
N THR A 214 -3.04 -3.82 11.25
CA THR A 214 -3.69 -4.90 10.50
C THR A 214 -3.80 -4.58 9.00
N SER A 215 -4.00 -3.31 8.63
CA SER A 215 -4.01 -2.88 7.23
C SER A 215 -2.64 -3.02 6.55
N SER A 216 -1.55 -3.07 7.31
CA SER A 216 -0.19 -3.28 6.82
C SER A 216 0.25 -4.74 6.90
N GLN A 217 -0.44 -5.57 7.70
CA GLN A 217 -0.13 -7.00 7.83
C GLN A 217 -0.30 -7.78 6.52
N VAL A 218 -1.04 -7.24 5.55
CA VAL A 218 -1.13 -7.84 4.21
C VAL A 218 0.24 -7.91 3.53
N TYR A 219 1.16 -6.99 3.86
CA TYR A 219 2.55 -7.00 3.36
C TYR A 219 3.45 -7.98 4.12
N ALA A 220 3.05 -8.37 5.32
CA ALA A 220 3.80 -9.30 6.17
C ALA A 220 3.56 -10.78 5.83
N LYS A 221 2.64 -11.07 4.90
CA LYS A 221 2.58 -12.40 4.25
C LYS A 221 3.81 -12.56 3.36
N ILE A 222 4.91 -12.67 4.04
CA ILE A 222 6.25 -12.66 3.52
C ILE A 222 6.51 -13.98 2.85
N THR A 223 7.06 -13.90 1.67
CA THR A 223 7.59 -15.02 0.94
C THR A 223 8.67 -15.72 1.77
N ASP A 224 8.77 -17.04 1.68
CA ASP A 224 9.82 -17.86 2.28
C ASP A 224 11.22 -17.30 2.00
N ASP A 225 11.39 -16.62 0.86
CA ASP A 225 12.59 -15.86 0.47
C ASP A 225 13.02 -14.79 1.49
N LYS A 226 12.09 -14.10 2.13
CA LYS A 226 12.48 -13.09 3.11
C LYS A 226 12.89 -13.76 4.42
N ILE A 227 12.17 -14.79 4.84
CA ILE A 227 12.51 -15.56 6.04
C ILE A 227 13.94 -16.11 5.89
N SER A 228 14.25 -16.69 4.74
CA SER A 228 15.60 -17.15 4.41
C SER A 228 16.64 -16.03 4.47
N LYS A 229 16.37 -14.89 3.81
CA LYS A 229 17.29 -13.73 3.81
C LYS A 229 17.50 -13.09 5.18
N ASP A 230 16.46 -13.05 6.00
CA ASP A 230 16.57 -12.52 7.38
C ASP A 230 17.36 -13.49 8.25
N MET A 231 17.21 -14.81 8.06
CA MET A 231 18.03 -15.82 8.71
C MET A 231 19.49 -15.73 8.26
N ASP A 232 19.76 -15.57 6.97
CA ASP A 232 21.13 -15.40 6.44
C ASP A 232 21.83 -14.17 7.06
N LYS A 233 21.12 -13.03 7.15
CA LYS A 233 21.64 -11.83 7.82
C LYS A 233 21.95 -12.07 9.30
N LEU A 234 21.11 -12.82 9.99
CA LEU A 234 21.34 -13.19 11.40
C LEU A 234 22.59 -14.04 11.53
N MET A 235 22.76 -15.04 10.65
CA MET A 235 23.92 -15.90 10.62
C MET A 235 25.21 -15.14 10.30
N GLU A 236 25.18 -14.20 9.35
CA GLU A 236 26.31 -13.32 9.05
C GLU A 236 26.71 -12.43 10.23
N ARG A 237 25.72 -11.84 10.93
CA ARG A 237 25.97 -11.03 12.14
C ARG A 237 26.64 -11.88 13.23
N ARG A 238 26.16 -13.11 13.46
CA ARG A 238 26.77 -14.02 14.43
C ARG A 238 28.20 -14.40 14.06
N LYS A 239 28.48 -14.68 12.77
CA LYS A 239 29.83 -14.94 12.27
C LYS A 239 30.78 -13.77 12.51
N LYS A 240 30.32 -12.53 12.28
CA LYS A 240 31.12 -11.31 12.51
C LYS A 240 31.43 -11.11 14.00
N ILE A 241 30.46 -11.35 14.89
CA ILE A 241 30.66 -11.26 16.35
C ILE A 241 31.66 -12.33 16.81
N SER A 242 31.48 -13.58 16.42
CA SER A 242 32.40 -14.66 16.80
C SER A 242 33.81 -14.50 16.23
N ALA A 243 33.95 -13.87 15.07
CA ALA A 243 35.25 -13.52 14.49
C ALA A 243 35.92 -12.36 15.25
N GLY A 244 35.14 -11.35 15.67
CA GLY A 244 35.64 -10.25 16.49
C GLY A 244 36.08 -10.69 17.89
N GLU A 245 35.36 -11.63 18.52
CA GLU A 245 35.75 -12.25 19.80
C GLU A 245 37.05 -13.07 19.69
N LYS A 246 37.24 -13.79 18.57
CA LYS A 246 38.50 -14.50 18.29
C LYS A 246 39.70 -13.57 18.15
N ILE A 247 39.55 -12.47 17.42
CA ILE A 247 40.61 -11.46 17.26
C ILE A 247 41.00 -10.85 18.61
N ASN A 248 40.02 -10.54 19.47
CA ASN A 248 40.30 -10.01 20.81
C ASN A 248 40.94 -11.03 21.76
N SER A 249 40.61 -12.30 21.59
CA SER A 249 41.24 -13.39 22.40
C SER A 249 42.69 -13.69 21.96
N GLU A 250 43.00 -13.52 20.68
CA GLU A 250 44.38 -13.69 20.16
C GLU A 250 45.26 -12.48 20.53
N ASN A 251 44.76 -11.27 20.45
CA ASN A 251 45.48 -10.07 20.89
C ASN A 251 45.81 -10.06 22.41
N ASN A 252 44.95 -10.66 23.23
CA ASN A 252 45.22 -10.75 24.66
C ASN A 252 46.23 -11.85 25.01
N LYS A 253 46.49 -12.83 24.16
CA LYS A 253 47.51 -13.87 24.38
C LYS A 253 48.95 -13.40 24.08
N HIS A 254 49.12 -12.31 23.37
CA HIS A 254 50.45 -11.76 22.98
C HIS A 254 50.97 -10.67 23.95
N GLN A 255 50.25 -10.35 25.04
CA GLN A 255 50.64 -9.34 26.03
C GLN A 255 51.14 -9.92 27.36
N ILE A 256 51.38 -11.21 27.47
CA ILE A 256 52.00 -11.80 28.68
C ILE A 256 53.40 -12.26 28.31
N THR A 257 54.33 -11.30 28.37
CA THR A 257 55.77 -11.61 28.47
C THR A 257 56.13 -11.61 29.94
N PRO A 258 56.72 -12.68 30.49
CA PRO A 258 57.14 -12.72 31.91
C PRO A 258 58.46 -11.93 32.07
N LEU A 259 58.56 -11.22 33.20
CA LEU A 259 59.81 -10.76 33.77
C LEU A 259 60.62 -11.92 34.29
#